data_40e409a364f6de295e638c232c9e9fb3
#
_entry.id   40e409a364f6de295e638c232c9e9fb3
#
_cell.length_a   1.000
_cell.length_b   1.000
_cell.length_c   1.000
_cell.angle_alpha   90.00
_cell.angle_beta   90.00
_cell.angle_gamma   90.00
#
_symmetry.space_group_name_H-M   'P 1'
#
loop_
_entity.id
_entity.type
_entity.pdbx_description
1 polymer ?
#
loop_
_entity_poly.entity_id
_entity_poly.type
_entity_poly.pdbx_seq_one_letter_code
_entity_poly.pdbx_strand_id
1 'polypeptide(L)' 'MANDQGRTLDLEREKRLDAMRTLKNSKADLLKVREDLKEVTRAKDSVESGLASAQKQAEDQIGRLLEAEEQL' A
#
# COMPACT_ATOMS: atom_id res chain seq x y z
N MET A 1 -28.38 -21.70 40.67
CA MET A 1 -28.07 -22.41 39.41
C MET A 1 -28.51 -21.65 38.17
N ALA A 2 -29.68 -21.07 38.16
CA ALA A 2 -30.12 -20.23 37.03
C ALA A 2 -29.21 -19.00 36.79
N ASN A 3 -28.63 -18.45 37.85
CA ASN A 3 -27.73 -17.29 37.77
C ASN A 3 -26.40 -17.62 37.10
N ASP A 4 -25.89 -18.83 37.27
CA ASP A 4 -24.63 -19.27 36.67
C ASP A 4 -24.76 -19.45 35.15
N GLN A 5 -25.89 -19.97 34.69
CA GLN A 5 -26.20 -20.11 33.27
C GLN A 5 -26.35 -18.77 32.60
N GLY A 6 -27.01 -17.82 33.29
CA GLY A 6 -27.16 -16.44 32.80
C GLY A 6 -25.82 -15.73 32.65
N ARG A 7 -24.91 -15.88 33.62
CA ARG A 7 -23.57 -15.31 33.58
C ARG A 7 -22.75 -15.90 32.44
N THR A 8 -22.84 -17.23 32.23
CA THR A 8 -22.13 -17.89 31.14
C THR A 8 -22.59 -17.35 29.78
N LEU A 9 -23.90 -17.20 29.60
CA LEU A 9 -24.45 -16.64 28.36
C LEU A 9 -24.02 -15.17 28.14
N ASP A 10 -24.01 -14.37 29.19
CA ASP A 10 -23.57 -12.98 29.10
C ASP A 10 -22.10 -12.88 28.75
N LEU A 11 -21.25 -13.73 29.34
CA LEU A 11 -19.83 -13.79 29.00
C LEU A 11 -19.60 -14.21 27.55
N GLU A 12 -20.37 -15.17 27.05
CA GLU A 12 -20.28 -15.61 25.66
C GLU A 12 -20.69 -14.49 24.70
N ARG A 13 -21.76 -13.74 25.04
CA ARG A 13 -22.20 -12.59 24.25
C ARG A 13 -21.13 -11.50 24.20
N GLU A 14 -20.51 -11.20 25.34
CA GLU A 14 -19.42 -10.22 25.41
C GLU A 14 -18.25 -10.63 24.55
N LYS A 15 -17.84 -11.92 24.63
CA LYS A 15 -16.76 -12.45 23.80
C LYS A 15 -17.06 -12.35 22.33
N ARG A 16 -18.30 -12.65 21.92
CA ARG A 16 -18.74 -12.52 20.53
C ARG A 16 -18.69 -11.07 20.05
N LEU A 17 -19.17 -10.15 20.88
CA LEU A 17 -19.15 -8.73 20.55
C LEU A 17 -17.73 -8.21 20.42
N ASP A 18 -16.83 -8.61 21.32
CA ASP A 18 -15.42 -8.23 21.25
C ASP A 18 -14.75 -8.81 20.01
N ALA A 19 -15.03 -10.07 19.68
CA ALA A 19 -14.51 -10.71 18.48
C ALA A 19 -15.02 -9.99 17.21
N MET A 20 -16.28 -9.60 17.18
CA MET A 20 -16.86 -8.86 16.06
C MET A 20 -16.23 -7.48 15.90
N ARG A 21 -15.99 -6.77 16.99
CA ARG A 21 -15.31 -5.47 16.98
C ARG A 21 -13.89 -5.61 16.48
N THR A 22 -13.16 -6.59 16.97
CA THR A 22 -11.78 -6.86 16.54
C THR A 22 -11.73 -7.17 15.05
N LEU A 23 -12.64 -8.01 14.57
CA LEU A 23 -12.74 -8.35 13.15
C LEU A 23 -13.04 -7.14 12.30
N LYS A 24 -13.99 -6.30 12.73
CA LYS A 24 -14.36 -5.08 12.04
C LYS A 24 -13.18 -4.11 11.95
N ASN A 25 -12.46 -3.93 13.06
CA ASN A 25 -11.28 -3.07 13.10
C ASN A 25 -10.17 -3.61 12.20
N SER A 26 -9.94 -4.92 12.21
CA SER A 26 -8.94 -5.56 11.37
C SER A 26 -9.27 -5.40 9.88
N LYS A 27 -10.53 -5.52 9.51
CA LYS A 27 -10.97 -5.28 8.13
C LYS A 27 -10.76 -3.84 7.69
N ALA A 28 -11.07 -2.89 8.58
CA ALA A 28 -10.87 -1.47 8.30
C ALA A 28 -9.36 -1.16 8.12
N ASP A 29 -8.52 -1.70 9.00
CA ASP A 29 -7.07 -1.55 8.90
C ASP A 29 -6.53 -2.17 7.61
N LEU A 30 -7.03 -3.33 7.22
CA LEU A 30 -6.63 -4.00 5.99
C LEU A 30 -6.98 -3.17 4.76
N LEU A 31 -8.17 -2.59 4.73
CA LEU A 31 -8.58 -1.71 3.63
C LEU A 31 -7.68 -0.48 3.54
N LYS A 32 -7.34 0.12 4.67
CA LYS A 32 -6.45 1.26 4.72
C LYS A 32 -5.06 0.91 4.19
N VAL A 33 -4.52 -0.22 4.62
CA VAL A 33 -3.21 -0.70 4.17
C VAL A 33 -3.22 -0.96 2.65
N ARG A 34 -4.28 -1.55 2.13
CA ARG A 34 -4.43 -1.78 0.69
C ARG A 34 -4.46 -0.47 -0.10
N GLU A 35 -5.14 0.54 0.42
CA GLU A 35 -5.18 1.85 -0.22
C GLU A 35 -3.82 2.53 -0.20
N ASP A 36 -3.14 2.49 0.96
CA ASP A 36 -1.79 3.01 1.10
C ASP A 36 -0.82 2.31 0.14
N LEU A 37 -0.96 0.98 -0.01
CA LEU A 37 -0.14 0.21 -0.93
C LEU A 37 -0.37 0.64 -2.38
N LYS A 38 -1.61 0.90 -2.78
CA LYS A 38 -1.92 1.41 -4.11
C LYS A 38 -1.27 2.76 -4.37
N GLU A 39 -1.31 3.65 -3.39
CA GLU A 39 -0.68 4.97 -3.50
C GLU A 39 0.83 4.86 -3.65
N VAL A 40 1.46 4.02 -2.84
CA VAL A 40 2.91 3.78 -2.90
C VAL A 40 3.28 3.17 -4.25
N THR A 41 2.51 2.22 -4.76
CA THR A 41 2.76 1.61 -6.06
C THR A 41 2.67 2.64 -7.19
N ARG A 42 1.67 3.52 -7.15
CA ARG A 42 1.53 4.59 -8.15
C ARG A 42 2.71 5.56 -8.10
N ALA A 43 3.13 5.94 -6.90
CA ALA A 43 4.27 6.82 -6.71
C ALA A 43 5.55 6.17 -7.23
N LYS A 44 5.75 4.89 -6.96
CA LYS A 44 6.88 4.12 -7.46
C LYS A 44 6.90 4.08 -8.99
N ASP A 45 5.76 3.77 -9.61
CA ASP A 45 5.65 3.69 -11.06
C ASP A 45 5.92 5.05 -11.71
N SER A 46 5.43 6.13 -11.09
CA SER A 46 5.68 7.49 -11.56
C SER A 46 7.16 7.84 -11.50
N VAL A 47 7.85 7.49 -10.41
CA VAL A 47 9.29 7.73 -10.25
C VAL A 47 10.08 6.90 -11.28
N GLU A 48 9.73 5.64 -11.48
CA GLU A 48 10.38 4.78 -12.46
C GLU A 48 10.23 5.31 -13.89
N SER A 49 9.03 5.78 -14.24
CA SER A 49 8.78 6.40 -15.55
C SER A 49 9.61 7.67 -15.73
N GLY A 50 9.65 8.51 -14.71
CA GLY A 50 10.45 9.74 -14.74
C GLY A 50 11.94 9.45 -14.88
N LEU A 51 12.44 8.44 -14.18
CA LEU A 51 13.83 8.02 -14.26
C LEU A 51 14.17 7.48 -15.65
N ALA A 52 13.32 6.64 -16.21
CA ALA A 52 13.51 6.09 -17.56
C ALA A 52 13.55 7.21 -18.62
N SER A 53 12.67 8.19 -18.51
CA SER A 53 12.67 9.35 -19.40
C SER A 53 13.94 10.17 -19.27
N ALA A 54 14.38 10.43 -18.03
CA ALA A 54 15.62 11.17 -17.78
C ALA A 54 16.85 10.42 -18.33
N GLN A 55 16.90 9.12 -18.17
CA GLN A 55 18.00 8.31 -18.74
C GLN A 55 18.02 8.37 -20.25
N LYS A 56 16.89 8.28 -20.90
CA LYS A 56 16.77 8.37 -22.34
C LYS A 56 17.23 9.74 -22.84
N GLN A 57 16.82 10.81 -22.19
CA GLN A 57 17.23 12.16 -22.52
C GLN A 57 18.75 12.34 -22.39
N ALA A 58 19.33 11.79 -21.31
CA ALA A 58 20.77 11.85 -21.10
C ALA A 58 21.54 11.09 -22.20
N GLU A 59 21.07 9.90 -22.57
CA GLU A 59 21.65 9.11 -23.65
C GLU A 59 21.58 9.84 -25.00
N ASP A 60 20.43 10.46 -25.30
CA ASP A 60 20.25 11.23 -26.51
C ASP A 60 21.22 12.44 -26.56
N GLN A 61 21.40 13.13 -25.43
CA GLN A 61 22.33 14.26 -25.34
C GLN A 61 23.76 13.82 -25.52
N ILE A 62 24.16 12.69 -24.94
CA ILE A 62 25.50 12.13 -25.11
C ILE A 62 25.74 11.75 -26.58
N GLY A 63 24.74 11.11 -27.20
CA GLY A 63 24.82 10.76 -28.62
C GLY A 63 25.02 11.99 -29.51
N ARG A 64 24.30 13.09 -29.25
CA ARG A 64 24.43 14.35 -30.00
C ARG A 64 25.80 14.97 -29.80
N LEU A 65 26.35 14.93 -28.58
CA LEU A 65 27.68 15.44 -28.31
C LEU A 65 28.75 14.66 -29.06
N LEU A 66 28.63 13.33 -29.06
CA LEU A 66 29.55 12.46 -29.78
C LEU A 66 29.52 12.73 -31.31
N GLU A 67 28.33 12.89 -31.88
CA GLU A 67 28.17 13.24 -33.29
C GLU A 67 28.80 14.61 -33.61
N ALA A 68 28.60 15.59 -32.73
CA ALA A 68 29.18 16.91 -32.91
C ALA A 68 30.73 16.84 -32.85
N GLU A 69 31.29 16.04 -31.97
CA GLU A 69 32.74 15.85 -31.89
C GLU A 69 33.31 15.19 -33.17
N GLU A 70 32.59 14.21 -33.72
CA GLU A 70 33.00 13.53 -34.96
C GLU A 70 33.01 14.49 -36.19
N GLN A 71 32.12 15.48 -36.17
CA GLN A 71 32.02 16.47 -37.27
C GLN A 71 33.10 17.56 -37.21
N LEU A 72 33.71 17.70 -36.05
CA LEU A 72 34.82 18.66 -35.90
C LEU A 72 36.12 18.08 -36.38
#